data_b9fe2ec4ebdde9f1c3183e601b5f05d0
#
_entry.id   b9fe2ec4ebdde9f1c3183e601b5f05d0
#
_cell.length_a   1.000
_cell.length_b   1.000
_cell.length_c   1.000
_cell.angle_alpha   90.00
_cell.angle_beta   90.00
_cell.angle_gamma   90.00
#
_symmetry.space_group_name_H-M   'P 1'
#
loop_
_entity.id
_entity.type
_entity.pdbx_description
1 polymer ?
#
loop_
_entity_poly.entity_id
_entity_poly.type
_entity_poly.pdbx_seq_one_letter_code
_entity_poly.pdbx_strand_id
1 'polypeptide(L)'
;MNQQPKYRIYATLLDAFGAYLNSDVIWDKYWGWSENPPHTPEEFHEQQFQELIDRINRKPFDSEAADKGTAFNEVIDCMVENRKSETVQVEKIYKVIREGACDETGKPLYYDEVQTNEVIGLKATYNNRVFTFPISLCREFSGYFKGALTQQRVEAIIPTAYGNVLVYGVIDELMPASVHDIKTTGSYTVGKFKDHHQHLVYPYALMK
;
A
#
# COMPACT_ATOMS: atom_id res chain seq x y z
N MET A 1 -16.36 -8.22 33.95
CA MET A 1 -17.07 -7.06 33.35
C MET A 1 -16.39 -6.70 32.05
N ASN A 2 -17.04 -6.98 30.92
CA ASN A 2 -16.52 -6.54 29.60
C ASN A 2 -16.73 -5.02 29.50
N GLN A 3 -15.76 -4.24 29.96
CA GLN A 3 -15.77 -2.81 29.71
C GLN A 3 -15.52 -2.59 28.21
N GLN A 4 -16.46 -1.97 27.53
CA GLN A 4 -16.29 -1.57 26.14
C GLN A 4 -15.03 -0.70 26.01
N PRO A 5 -14.29 -0.84 24.88
CA PRO A 5 -13.08 -0.05 24.69
C PRO A 5 -13.43 1.44 24.60
N LYS A 6 -12.73 2.25 25.40
CA LYS A 6 -12.90 3.70 25.43
C LYS A 6 -12.30 4.37 24.19
N TYR A 7 -11.23 3.80 23.66
CA TYR A 7 -10.50 4.33 22.50
C TYR A 7 -10.31 3.24 21.45
N ARG A 8 -10.22 3.65 20.19
CA ARG A 8 -9.96 2.76 19.03
C ARG A 8 -8.81 3.32 18.23
N ILE A 9 -7.76 2.52 18.06
CA ILE A 9 -6.51 2.95 17.44
C ILE A 9 -6.09 1.91 16.40
N TYR A 10 -5.70 2.36 15.22
CA TYR A 10 -5.12 1.53 14.18
C TYR A 10 -3.62 1.83 14.00
N ALA A 11 -2.86 0.88 13.46
CA ALA A 11 -1.39 0.95 13.42
C ALA A 11 -0.83 2.24 12.82
N THR A 12 -1.36 2.68 11.66
CA THR A 12 -0.87 3.91 11.01
C THR A 12 -1.27 5.21 11.73
N LEU A 13 -2.23 5.15 12.67
CA LEU A 13 -2.49 6.28 13.57
C LEU A 13 -1.41 6.39 14.64
N LEU A 14 -0.89 5.24 15.12
CA LEU A 14 0.28 5.23 16.02
C LEU A 14 1.52 5.80 15.33
N ASP A 15 1.70 5.47 14.04
CA ASP A 15 2.81 6.04 13.24
C ASP A 15 2.70 7.56 13.14
N ALA A 16 1.50 8.10 12.85
CA ALA A 16 1.27 9.54 12.80
C ALA A 16 1.49 10.22 14.15
N PHE A 17 1.07 9.57 15.24
CA PHE A 17 1.31 10.07 16.58
C PHE A 17 2.80 10.07 16.92
N GLY A 18 3.54 9.02 16.54
CA GLY A 18 4.99 8.95 16.69
C GLY A 18 5.71 10.03 15.87
N ALA A 19 5.27 10.30 14.65
CA ALA A 19 5.81 11.35 13.81
C ALA A 19 5.60 12.74 14.40
N TYR A 20 4.43 13.02 14.97
CA TYR A 20 4.15 14.26 15.68
C TYR A 20 5.05 14.44 16.91
N LEU A 21 5.18 13.41 17.76
CA LEU A 21 5.99 13.48 18.99
C LEU A 21 7.50 13.64 18.71
N ASN A 22 7.96 13.17 17.56
CA ASN A 22 9.38 13.21 17.18
C ASN A 22 9.64 14.14 15.98
N SER A 23 8.75 15.10 15.76
CA SER A 23 8.81 15.99 14.58
C SER A 23 10.10 16.77 14.48
N ASP A 24 10.66 17.25 15.59
CA ASP A 24 11.95 17.94 15.69
C ASP A 24 13.11 17.02 15.27
N VAL A 25 13.14 15.79 15.77
CA VAL A 25 14.16 14.79 15.41
C VAL A 25 14.06 14.41 13.93
N ILE A 26 12.83 14.27 13.43
CA ILE A 26 12.57 13.95 12.02
C ILE A 26 13.02 15.13 11.15
N TRP A 27 12.65 16.35 11.53
CA TRP A 27 13.03 17.55 10.80
C TRP A 27 14.56 17.70 10.72
N ASP A 28 15.25 17.57 11.86
CA ASP A 28 16.71 17.65 11.93
C ASP A 28 17.38 16.60 11.05
N LYS A 29 16.90 15.37 11.10
CA LYS A 29 17.41 14.26 10.26
C LYS A 29 17.34 14.54 8.77
N TYR A 30 16.28 15.17 8.28
CA TYR A 30 16.06 15.37 6.84
C TYR A 30 16.53 16.75 6.35
N TRP A 31 16.44 17.78 7.17
CA TRP A 31 16.68 19.16 6.76
C TRP A 31 17.61 19.96 7.66
N GLY A 32 18.03 19.44 8.81
CA GLY A 32 18.91 20.15 9.76
C GLY A 32 20.26 20.59 9.17
N TRP A 33 20.66 19.99 8.04
CA TRP A 33 21.87 20.33 7.29
C TRP A 33 21.61 21.23 6.07
N SER A 34 20.34 21.52 5.76
CA SER A 34 19.94 22.31 4.59
C SER A 34 20.00 23.81 4.89
N GLU A 35 20.61 24.59 4.00
CA GLU A 35 20.59 26.07 4.10
C GLU A 35 19.20 26.66 3.79
N ASN A 36 18.38 25.92 3.01
CA ASN A 36 17.04 26.35 2.61
C ASN A 36 16.05 25.17 2.78
N PRO A 37 15.68 24.81 4.01
CA PRO A 37 14.70 23.76 4.25
C PRO A 37 13.32 24.19 3.76
N PRO A 38 12.46 23.26 3.32
CA PRO A 38 11.12 23.57 2.82
C PRO A 38 10.17 24.12 3.89
N HIS A 39 10.48 23.85 5.17
CA HIS A 39 9.72 24.26 6.34
C HIS A 39 10.66 24.59 7.48
N THR A 40 10.28 25.50 8.39
CA THR A 40 10.95 25.62 9.68
C THR A 40 10.60 24.43 10.58
N PRO A 41 11.34 24.15 11.67
CA PRO A 41 10.98 23.13 12.64
C PRO A 41 9.56 23.29 13.19
N GLU A 42 9.15 24.53 13.48
CA GLU A 42 7.84 24.87 14.03
C GLU A 42 6.72 24.61 13.01
N GLU A 43 6.91 25.02 11.74
CA GLU A 43 5.96 24.76 10.66
C GLU A 43 5.82 23.26 10.41
N PHE A 44 6.91 22.50 10.46
CA PHE A 44 6.86 21.06 10.31
C PHE A 44 6.14 20.37 11.48
N HIS A 45 6.38 20.83 12.72
CA HIS A 45 5.68 20.34 13.90
C HIS A 45 4.16 20.56 13.80
N GLU A 46 3.74 21.77 13.40
CA GLU A 46 2.32 22.09 13.20
C GLU A 46 1.70 21.24 12.06
N GLN A 47 2.44 21.01 10.97
CA GLN A 47 2.00 20.13 9.91
C GLN A 47 1.78 18.69 10.42
N GLN A 48 2.72 18.13 11.19
CA GLN A 48 2.56 16.79 11.78
C GLN A 48 1.37 16.73 12.75
N PHE A 49 1.14 17.78 13.53
CA PHE A 49 -0.05 17.87 14.37
C PHE A 49 -1.34 17.88 13.56
N GLN A 50 -1.41 18.69 12.51
CA GLN A 50 -2.59 18.76 11.64
C GLN A 50 -2.85 17.42 10.93
N GLU A 51 -1.81 16.74 10.43
CA GLU A 51 -1.93 15.40 9.84
C GLU A 51 -2.46 14.37 10.84
N LEU A 52 -2.02 14.42 12.10
CA LEU A 52 -2.52 13.56 13.16
C LEU A 52 -4.02 13.82 13.42
N ILE A 53 -4.43 15.08 13.53
CA ILE A 53 -5.83 15.47 13.73
C ILE A 53 -6.70 15.03 12.55
N ASP A 54 -6.23 15.20 11.32
CA ASP A 54 -6.94 14.76 10.12
C ASP A 54 -7.15 13.24 10.10
N ARG A 55 -6.16 12.46 10.53
CA ARG A 55 -6.26 10.99 10.67
C ARG A 55 -7.21 10.57 11.79
N ILE A 56 -7.20 11.25 12.95
CA ILE A 56 -8.15 11.02 14.05
C ILE A 56 -9.58 11.25 13.57
N ASN A 57 -9.80 12.33 12.84
CA ASN A 57 -11.10 12.72 12.28
C ASN A 57 -11.48 11.94 11.01
N ARG A 58 -10.62 11.02 10.54
CA ARG A 58 -10.80 10.25 9.30
C ARG A 58 -11.12 11.13 8.08
N LYS A 59 -10.45 12.27 8.00
CA LYS A 59 -10.60 13.17 6.87
C LYS A 59 -10.19 12.46 5.59
N PRO A 60 -11.01 12.50 4.54
CA PRO A 60 -10.67 11.89 3.27
C PRO A 60 -9.35 12.44 2.74
N PHE A 61 -8.50 11.54 2.30
CA PHE A 61 -7.20 11.87 1.73
C PHE A 61 -7.14 11.35 0.29
N ASP A 62 -7.00 12.26 -0.66
CA ASP A 62 -6.86 11.95 -2.08
C ASP A 62 -5.38 11.75 -2.42
N SER A 63 -4.99 10.54 -2.81
CA SER A 63 -3.61 10.21 -3.15
C SER A 63 -3.54 9.14 -4.23
N GLU A 64 -2.93 9.49 -5.37
CA GLU A 64 -2.68 8.54 -6.44
C GLU A 64 -1.82 7.36 -5.98
N ALA A 65 -0.84 7.61 -5.11
CA ALA A 65 0.02 6.55 -4.55
C ALA A 65 -0.78 5.57 -3.68
N ALA A 66 -1.74 6.07 -2.88
CA ALA A 66 -2.62 5.21 -2.07
C ALA A 66 -3.58 4.42 -2.97
N ASP A 67 -4.17 5.05 -3.98
CA ASP A 67 -5.05 4.38 -4.95
C ASP A 67 -4.32 3.29 -5.73
N LYS A 68 -3.06 3.55 -6.14
CA LYS A 68 -2.22 2.55 -6.79
C LYS A 68 -1.95 1.36 -5.87
N GLY A 69 -1.69 1.61 -4.58
CA GLY A 69 -1.52 0.57 -3.58
C GLY A 69 -2.77 -0.29 -3.42
N THR A 70 -3.92 0.35 -3.25
CA THR A 70 -5.22 -0.33 -3.16
C THR A 70 -5.52 -1.15 -4.40
N ALA A 71 -5.31 -0.58 -5.60
CA ALA A 71 -5.54 -1.28 -6.86
C ALA A 71 -4.60 -2.50 -7.03
N PHE A 72 -3.33 -2.38 -6.62
CA PHE A 72 -2.38 -3.49 -6.68
C PHE A 72 -2.76 -4.60 -5.71
N ASN A 73 -3.04 -4.29 -4.44
CA ASN A 73 -3.45 -5.28 -3.45
C ASN A 73 -4.70 -6.04 -3.92
N GLU A 74 -5.74 -5.33 -4.39
CA GLU A 74 -6.97 -5.97 -4.88
C GLU A 74 -6.71 -6.88 -6.09
N VAL A 75 -5.79 -6.50 -7.00
CA VAL A 75 -5.38 -7.38 -8.11
C VAL A 75 -4.73 -8.67 -7.60
N ILE A 76 -3.84 -8.57 -6.60
CA ILE A 76 -3.17 -9.73 -6.01
C ILE A 76 -4.18 -10.61 -5.28
N ASP A 77 -5.04 -10.02 -4.42
CA ASP A 77 -6.09 -10.74 -3.69
C ASP A 77 -7.01 -11.52 -4.65
N CYS A 78 -7.44 -10.88 -5.74
CA CYS A 78 -8.25 -11.53 -6.77
C CYS A 78 -7.56 -12.73 -7.43
N MET A 79 -6.24 -12.63 -7.64
CA MET A 79 -5.45 -13.74 -8.21
C MET A 79 -5.23 -14.87 -7.20
N VAL A 80 -4.98 -14.54 -5.93
CA VAL A 80 -4.80 -15.51 -4.82
C VAL A 80 -6.09 -16.29 -4.59
N GLU A 81 -7.23 -15.60 -4.53
CA GLU A 81 -8.54 -16.18 -4.24
C GLU A 81 -9.28 -16.70 -5.49
N ASN A 82 -8.72 -16.48 -6.68
CA ASN A 82 -9.35 -16.81 -7.97
C ASN A 82 -10.77 -16.22 -8.11
N ARG A 83 -10.94 -14.96 -7.73
CA ARG A 83 -12.18 -14.18 -7.82
C ARG A 83 -12.08 -12.98 -8.75
N LYS A 84 -13.19 -12.35 -9.02
CA LYS A 84 -13.23 -11.03 -9.65
C LYS A 84 -13.31 -9.95 -8.58
N SER A 85 -12.75 -8.78 -8.87
CA SER A 85 -12.88 -7.61 -8.01
C SER A 85 -14.28 -6.99 -8.13
N GLU A 86 -14.81 -6.51 -7.02
CA GLU A 86 -16.02 -5.70 -6.96
C GLU A 86 -15.72 -4.19 -6.98
N THR A 87 -14.50 -3.81 -6.67
CA THR A 87 -14.09 -2.40 -6.48
C THR A 87 -13.13 -1.89 -7.54
N VAL A 88 -12.34 -2.78 -8.16
CA VAL A 88 -11.34 -2.46 -9.17
C VAL A 88 -11.71 -3.12 -10.48
N GLN A 89 -11.84 -2.34 -11.55
CA GLN A 89 -11.99 -2.91 -12.89
C GLN A 89 -10.63 -3.39 -13.40
N VAL A 90 -10.51 -4.69 -13.72
CA VAL A 90 -9.25 -5.29 -14.19
C VAL A 90 -9.40 -5.79 -15.62
N GLU A 91 -8.53 -5.35 -16.51
CA GLU A 91 -8.45 -5.73 -17.91
C GLU A 91 -7.06 -6.31 -18.23
N LYS A 92 -7.00 -7.29 -19.14
CA LYS A 92 -5.74 -7.84 -19.61
C LYS A 92 -5.12 -6.95 -20.68
N ILE A 93 -3.81 -6.74 -20.59
CA ILE A 93 -3.02 -6.10 -21.64
C ILE A 93 -2.30 -7.20 -22.40
N TYR A 94 -2.57 -7.25 -23.71
CA TYR A 94 -1.97 -8.21 -24.61
C TYR A 94 -0.76 -7.61 -25.33
N LYS A 95 0.21 -8.44 -25.62
CA LYS A 95 1.37 -8.07 -26.41
C LYS A 95 0.95 -7.74 -27.84
N VAL A 96 1.43 -6.63 -28.35
CA VAL A 96 1.31 -6.22 -29.74
C VAL A 96 2.64 -6.43 -30.43
N ILE A 97 2.62 -7.10 -31.56
CA ILE A 97 3.78 -7.28 -32.42
C ILE A 97 3.55 -6.53 -33.75
N ARG A 98 4.65 -6.18 -34.41
CA ARG A 98 4.60 -5.58 -35.74
C ARG A 98 4.89 -6.66 -36.76
N GLU A 99 3.92 -6.91 -37.64
CA GLU A 99 4.07 -7.83 -38.78
C GLU A 99 4.00 -7.02 -40.06
N GLY A 100 4.97 -7.22 -40.97
CA GLY A 100 5.00 -6.47 -42.21
C GLY A 100 6.18 -6.87 -43.11
N ALA A 101 6.29 -6.21 -44.23
CA ALA A 101 7.37 -6.41 -45.18
C ALA A 101 8.40 -5.29 -45.10
N CYS A 102 9.69 -5.67 -45.35
CA CYS A 102 10.77 -4.74 -45.53
C CYS A 102 11.29 -4.83 -46.97
N ASP A 103 11.90 -3.75 -47.44
CA ASP A 103 12.63 -3.75 -48.70
C ASP A 103 13.96 -4.51 -48.57
N GLU A 104 14.70 -4.63 -49.67
CA GLU A 104 16.00 -5.32 -49.73
C GLU A 104 17.09 -4.69 -48.83
N THR A 105 16.85 -3.47 -48.34
CA THR A 105 17.74 -2.74 -47.44
C THR A 105 17.37 -2.88 -45.97
N GLY A 106 16.24 -3.60 -45.65
CA GLY A 106 15.71 -3.76 -44.33
C GLY A 106 14.83 -2.59 -43.86
N LYS A 107 14.51 -1.64 -44.76
CA LYS A 107 13.61 -0.53 -44.46
C LYS A 107 12.16 -1.02 -44.53
N PRO A 108 11.33 -0.71 -43.50
CA PRO A 108 9.95 -1.15 -43.51
C PRO A 108 9.15 -0.51 -44.64
N LEU A 109 8.49 -1.33 -45.46
CA LEU A 109 7.55 -0.91 -46.50
C LEU A 109 6.17 -0.62 -45.94
N TYR A 110 5.72 -1.54 -45.08
CA TYR A 110 4.50 -1.39 -44.26
C TYR A 110 4.60 -2.32 -43.05
N TYR A 111 3.82 -2.02 -42.03
CA TYR A 111 3.59 -2.96 -40.93
C TYR A 111 2.18 -2.75 -40.38
N ASP A 112 1.61 -3.86 -39.93
CA ASP A 112 0.35 -3.89 -39.18
C ASP A 112 0.69 -4.20 -37.71
N GLU A 113 -0.05 -3.60 -36.79
CA GLU A 113 0.04 -3.93 -35.37
C GLU A 113 -0.96 -5.07 -35.08
N VAL A 114 -0.43 -6.23 -34.74
CA VAL A 114 -1.22 -7.44 -34.47
C VAL A 114 -1.17 -7.75 -32.99
N GLN A 115 -2.35 -7.76 -32.37
CA GLN A 115 -2.49 -8.19 -30.98
C GLN A 115 -2.34 -9.70 -30.90
N THR A 116 -1.45 -10.16 -30.03
CA THR A 116 -1.24 -11.59 -29.75
C THR A 116 -2.17 -12.06 -28.62
N ASN A 117 -2.12 -13.37 -28.32
CA ASN A 117 -2.79 -13.93 -27.15
C ASN A 117 -1.92 -13.88 -25.87
N GLU A 118 -0.68 -13.35 -25.97
CA GLU A 118 0.24 -13.23 -24.84
C GLU A 118 -0.17 -12.05 -23.93
N VAL A 119 -0.54 -12.36 -22.69
CA VAL A 119 -0.83 -11.32 -21.66
C VAL A 119 0.49 -10.85 -21.08
N ILE A 120 0.77 -9.54 -21.19
CA ILE A 120 1.99 -8.90 -20.68
C ILE A 120 1.76 -8.05 -19.43
N GLY A 121 0.51 -7.67 -19.15
CA GLY A 121 0.16 -6.84 -18.02
C GLY A 121 -1.32 -6.89 -17.66
N LEU A 122 -1.64 -6.27 -16.55
CA LEU A 122 -3.01 -5.99 -16.11
C LEU A 122 -3.18 -4.47 -15.99
N LYS A 123 -4.29 -3.97 -16.51
CA LYS A 123 -4.75 -2.60 -16.38
C LYS A 123 -5.84 -2.59 -15.32
N ALA A 124 -5.61 -1.84 -14.23
CA ALA A 124 -6.54 -1.70 -13.12
C ALA A 124 -7.08 -0.27 -13.07
N THR A 125 -8.40 -0.12 -13.05
CA THR A 125 -9.06 1.18 -12.91
C THR A 125 -9.71 1.27 -11.53
N TYR A 126 -9.30 2.28 -10.75
CA TYR A 126 -9.78 2.55 -9.40
C TYR A 126 -9.83 4.07 -9.16
N ASN A 127 -10.90 4.58 -8.55
CA ASN A 127 -11.12 6.02 -8.28
C ASN A 127 -10.87 6.93 -9.51
N ASN A 128 -11.34 6.52 -10.69
CA ASN A 128 -11.11 7.20 -11.98
C ASN A 128 -9.63 7.31 -12.39
N ARG A 129 -8.74 6.54 -11.77
CA ARG A 129 -7.33 6.43 -12.11
C ARG A 129 -7.03 5.08 -12.72
N VAL A 130 -6.07 5.07 -13.63
CA VAL A 130 -5.66 3.85 -14.37
C VAL A 130 -4.23 3.52 -13.99
N PHE A 131 -4.03 2.29 -13.54
CA PHE A 131 -2.72 1.75 -13.19
C PHE A 131 -2.42 0.51 -14.04
N THR A 132 -1.15 0.34 -14.39
CA THR A 132 -0.69 -0.82 -15.15
C THR A 132 0.32 -1.60 -14.33
N PHE A 133 0.11 -2.92 -14.23
CA PHE A 133 0.98 -3.83 -13.51
C PHE A 133 1.50 -4.92 -14.44
N PRO A 134 2.83 -5.19 -14.50
CA PRO A 134 3.39 -6.29 -15.28
C PRO A 134 2.81 -7.62 -14.82
N ILE A 135 2.41 -8.48 -15.77
CA ILE A 135 1.82 -9.78 -15.43
C ILE A 135 2.82 -10.69 -14.68
N SER A 136 4.11 -10.57 -14.98
CA SER A 136 5.17 -11.31 -14.27
C SER A 136 5.16 -10.99 -12.78
N LEU A 137 5.12 -9.69 -12.43
CA LEU A 137 5.04 -9.24 -11.04
C LEU A 137 3.77 -9.76 -10.34
N CYS A 138 2.62 -9.63 -10.97
CA CYS A 138 1.36 -10.11 -10.39
C CYS A 138 1.37 -11.63 -10.17
N ARG A 139 1.94 -12.41 -11.10
CA ARG A 139 2.07 -13.86 -10.95
C ARG A 139 3.06 -14.26 -9.86
N GLU A 140 4.16 -13.53 -9.72
CA GLU A 140 5.14 -13.77 -8.66
C GLU A 140 4.51 -13.58 -7.28
N PHE A 141 3.85 -12.44 -7.06
CA PHE A 141 3.16 -12.16 -5.80
C PHE A 141 2.04 -13.16 -5.51
N SER A 142 1.13 -13.37 -6.45
CA SER A 142 0.03 -14.32 -6.25
C SER A 142 0.51 -15.77 -6.08
N GLY A 143 1.62 -16.14 -6.71
CA GLY A 143 2.27 -17.43 -6.51
C GLY A 143 2.88 -17.58 -5.12
N TYR A 144 3.54 -16.54 -4.62
CA TYR A 144 4.10 -16.49 -3.28
C TYR A 144 3.01 -16.58 -2.19
N PHE A 145 1.91 -15.84 -2.36
CA PHE A 145 0.79 -15.81 -1.42
C PHE A 145 -0.26 -16.89 -1.65
N LYS A 146 0.03 -17.90 -2.46
CA LYS A 146 -0.92 -18.99 -2.72
C LYS A 146 -1.40 -19.64 -1.43
N GLY A 147 -2.71 -19.56 -1.17
CA GLY A 147 -3.38 -20.11 0.01
C GLY A 147 -3.33 -19.19 1.25
N ALA A 148 -2.85 -17.95 1.11
CA ALA A 148 -3.01 -16.94 2.13
C ALA A 148 -4.50 -16.58 2.32
N LEU A 149 -4.85 -16.09 3.51
CA LEU A 149 -6.10 -15.41 3.78
C LEU A 149 -5.88 -13.92 3.54
N THR A 150 -6.60 -13.33 2.59
CA THR A 150 -6.44 -11.94 2.22
C THR A 150 -7.29 -11.03 3.09
N GLN A 151 -6.89 -9.77 3.28
CA GLN A 151 -7.62 -8.69 3.96
C GLN A 151 -8.20 -9.09 5.34
N GLN A 152 -7.38 -9.79 6.14
CA GLN A 152 -7.85 -10.29 7.43
C GLN A 152 -7.89 -9.20 8.49
N ARG A 153 -9.10 -8.90 8.97
CA ARG A 153 -9.28 -7.98 10.08
C ARG A 153 -8.83 -8.62 11.39
N VAL A 154 -7.97 -7.92 12.12
CA VAL A 154 -7.50 -8.30 13.45
C VAL A 154 -7.75 -7.20 14.45
N GLU A 155 -8.05 -7.57 15.70
CA GLU A 155 -8.26 -6.62 16.76
C GLU A 155 -7.93 -7.22 18.14
N ALA A 156 -7.44 -6.39 19.05
CA ALA A 156 -7.18 -6.77 20.43
C ALA A 156 -7.41 -5.62 21.40
N ILE A 157 -7.74 -5.95 22.65
CA ILE A 157 -7.92 -4.96 23.71
C ILE A 157 -6.61 -4.87 24.51
N ILE A 158 -6.11 -3.63 24.65
CA ILE A 158 -5.00 -3.30 25.53
C ILE A 158 -5.56 -2.55 26.74
N PRO A 159 -5.45 -3.11 27.96
CA PRO A 159 -5.79 -2.39 29.17
C PRO A 159 -4.75 -1.31 29.45
N THR A 160 -5.19 -0.09 29.73
CA THR A 160 -4.32 1.04 30.08
C THR A 160 -4.83 1.74 31.34
N ALA A 161 -3.99 2.60 31.94
CA ALA A 161 -4.38 3.42 33.09
C ALA A 161 -5.56 4.38 32.77
N TYR A 162 -5.77 4.68 31.48
CA TYR A 162 -6.81 5.61 31.01
C TYR A 162 -8.08 4.90 30.51
N GLY A 163 -8.12 3.57 30.59
CA GLY A 163 -9.19 2.71 30.12
C GLY A 163 -8.71 1.75 29.01
N ASN A 164 -9.63 0.90 28.58
CA ASN A 164 -9.34 -0.08 27.53
C ASN A 164 -9.20 0.58 26.15
N VAL A 165 -8.15 0.20 25.44
CA VAL A 165 -7.90 0.61 24.06
C VAL A 165 -8.08 -0.59 23.13
N LEU A 166 -8.94 -0.46 22.13
CA LEU A 166 -9.04 -1.41 21.02
C LEU A 166 -8.00 -1.04 19.98
N VAL A 167 -6.99 -1.88 19.81
CA VAL A 167 -6.10 -1.81 18.66
C VAL A 167 -6.62 -2.71 17.56
N TYR A 168 -6.58 -2.24 16.30
CA TYR A 168 -7.10 -3.01 15.18
C TYR A 168 -6.35 -2.69 13.88
N GLY A 169 -6.50 -3.55 12.89
CA GLY A 169 -6.01 -3.34 11.55
C GLY A 169 -6.52 -4.40 10.59
N VAL A 170 -6.06 -4.31 9.36
CA VAL A 170 -6.31 -5.29 8.31
C VAL A 170 -4.95 -5.76 7.81
N ILE A 171 -4.76 -7.06 7.80
CA ILE A 171 -3.57 -7.74 7.27
C ILE A 171 -3.83 -7.99 5.80
N ASP A 172 -2.93 -7.53 4.92
CA ASP A 172 -3.10 -7.76 3.49
C ASP A 172 -3.09 -9.26 3.19
N GLU A 173 -2.05 -9.98 3.66
CA GLU A 173 -1.89 -11.42 3.42
C GLU A 173 -1.50 -12.14 4.70
N LEU A 174 -2.35 -13.02 5.19
CA LEU A 174 -2.10 -13.88 6.35
C LEU A 174 -1.78 -15.30 5.90
N MET A 175 -0.56 -15.74 6.13
CA MET A 175 -0.08 -17.10 5.89
C MET A 175 0.00 -17.88 7.20
N PRO A 176 0.12 -19.23 7.19
CA PRO A 176 0.11 -20.05 8.40
C PRO A 176 1.15 -19.67 9.46
N ALA A 177 2.27 -19.07 9.07
CA ALA A 177 3.37 -18.74 9.97
C ALA A 177 3.87 -17.29 9.82
N SER A 178 3.20 -16.46 9.01
CA SER A 178 3.67 -15.10 8.73
C SER A 178 2.54 -14.15 8.37
N VAL A 179 2.77 -12.88 8.69
CA VAL A 179 1.90 -11.75 8.37
C VAL A 179 2.63 -10.89 7.34
N HIS A 180 1.95 -10.54 6.28
CA HIS A 180 2.50 -9.70 5.21
C HIS A 180 1.65 -8.47 5.01
N ASP A 181 2.31 -7.35 4.76
CA ASP A 181 1.72 -6.06 4.42
C ASP A 181 2.40 -5.57 3.14
N ILE A 182 1.64 -5.42 2.07
CA ILE A 182 2.14 -5.09 0.74
C ILE A 182 2.22 -3.57 0.60
N LYS A 183 3.41 -3.06 0.31
CA LYS A 183 3.64 -1.61 0.13
C LYS A 183 4.11 -1.30 -1.29
N THR A 184 3.31 -0.53 -2.01
CA THR A 184 3.75 0.08 -3.27
C THR A 184 4.52 1.37 -2.96
N THR A 185 5.72 1.53 -3.50
CA THR A 185 6.55 2.71 -3.27
C THR A 185 7.36 3.06 -4.51
N GLY A 186 7.54 4.35 -4.78
CA GLY A 186 8.41 4.82 -5.87
C GLY A 186 9.90 4.63 -5.59
N SER A 187 10.29 4.53 -4.30
CA SER A 187 11.65 4.25 -3.88
C SER A 187 11.65 3.43 -2.60
N TYR A 188 12.59 2.50 -2.48
CA TYR A 188 12.78 1.69 -1.28
C TYR A 188 14.20 1.91 -0.74
N THR A 189 14.28 2.15 0.57
CA THR A 189 15.53 2.09 1.32
C THR A 189 15.41 1.06 2.43
N VAL A 190 16.49 0.32 2.71
CA VAL A 190 16.52 -0.67 3.77
C VAL A 190 16.14 -0.03 5.10
N GLY A 191 15.17 -0.63 5.79
CA GLY A 191 14.67 -0.13 7.07
C GLY A 191 13.56 0.93 6.97
N LYS A 192 13.14 1.35 5.76
CA LYS A 192 12.09 2.39 5.59
C LYS A 192 10.82 2.15 6.42
N PHE A 193 10.42 0.90 6.57
CA PHE A 193 9.20 0.51 7.30
C PHE A 193 9.48 -0.06 8.70
N LYS A 194 10.73 -0.01 9.17
CA LYS A 194 11.13 -0.63 10.44
C LYS A 194 10.43 -0.03 11.66
N ASP A 195 10.14 1.27 11.60
CA ASP A 195 9.55 2.01 12.70
C ASP A 195 8.01 2.06 12.62
N HIS A 196 7.39 1.36 11.66
CA HIS A 196 5.94 1.27 11.55
C HIS A 196 5.37 0.29 12.59
N HIS A 197 4.23 0.63 13.17
CA HIS A 197 3.61 -0.17 14.24
C HIS A 197 2.84 -1.41 13.73
N GLN A 198 2.63 -1.57 12.45
CA GLN A 198 1.89 -2.71 11.86
C GLN A 198 2.52 -4.04 12.28
N HIS A 199 3.85 -4.16 12.22
CA HIS A 199 4.58 -5.37 12.61
C HIS A 199 4.52 -5.71 14.12
N LEU A 200 4.06 -4.78 14.96
CA LEU A 200 3.79 -5.00 16.38
C LEU A 200 2.31 -5.27 16.64
N VAL A 201 1.43 -4.48 16.04
CA VAL A 201 -0.03 -4.53 16.25
C VAL A 201 -0.62 -5.83 15.72
N TYR A 202 -0.25 -6.26 14.51
CA TYR A 202 -0.87 -7.42 13.88
C TYR A 202 -0.53 -8.74 14.60
N PRO A 203 0.75 -9.07 14.89
CA PRO A 203 1.06 -10.27 15.66
C PRO A 203 0.46 -10.23 17.06
N TYR A 204 0.47 -9.08 17.73
CA TYR A 204 -0.16 -8.95 19.05
C TYR A 204 -1.66 -9.26 18.99
N ALA A 205 -2.37 -8.74 17.99
CA ALA A 205 -3.80 -8.98 17.84
C ALA A 205 -4.13 -10.44 17.50
N LEU A 206 -3.27 -11.12 16.72
CA LEU A 206 -3.43 -12.54 16.41
C LEU A 206 -3.19 -13.48 17.61
N MET A 207 -2.41 -13.05 18.61
CA MET A 207 -2.12 -13.83 19.82
C MET A 207 -3.19 -13.69 20.91
N LYS A 208 -4.17 -12.81 20.76
CA LYS A 208 -5.22 -12.53 21.74
C LYS A 208 -6.58 -13.08 21.34
#